data_89641e76abeb765918551daa27e5f927
#
_entry.id   89641e76abeb765918551daa27e5f927
#
_cell.length_a   1.000
_cell.length_b   1.000
_cell.length_c   1.000
_cell.angle_alpha   90.00
_cell.angle_beta   90.00
_cell.angle_gamma   90.00
#
_symmetry.space_group_name_H-M   'P 1'
#
loop_
_entity.id
_entity.type
_entity.pdbx_description
1 polymer ?
#
loop_
_entity_poly.entity_id
_entity_poly.type
_entity_poly.pdbx_seq_one_letter_code
_entity_poly.pdbx_strand_id
1 'polypeptide(L)'
;FDLSGKNIRQAIEKAQEANVLLDSCIHGDALRLSEYLYKAEQYDVVLLMGPLYHLMREQDREKALQEALRVLKPGGLLFASFISTYAPIQDYASGLYDFGDMDRLLAGLEDGTAQPGKNFTNSYFCGEKEAEDMMEKAGLCQLAFAGVENILCGKEELLHKLASQQQEKWLNLAWRLSQDRKLLGMSEHFLYIGRKQ
;
A
#
# COMPACT_ATOMS: atom_id res chain seq x y z
N PHE A 1 10.53 7.47 -7.13
CA PHE A 1 9.96 7.13 -8.41
C PHE A 1 8.44 7.19 -8.30
N ASP A 2 7.76 7.93 -9.17
CA ASP A 2 6.30 8.09 -9.13
C ASP A 2 5.77 8.42 -10.54
N LEU A 3 4.55 7.94 -10.84
CA LEU A 3 3.84 8.26 -12.10
C LEU A 3 3.36 9.71 -12.14
N SER A 4 3.19 10.35 -10.99
CA SER A 4 2.74 11.74 -10.87
C SER A 4 3.92 12.71 -10.84
N GLY A 5 4.10 13.50 -11.90
CA GLY A 5 5.08 14.58 -11.92
C GLY A 5 4.83 15.64 -10.81
N LYS A 6 3.59 15.76 -10.31
CA LYS A 6 3.27 16.61 -9.17
C LYS A 6 3.88 16.07 -7.88
N ASN A 7 3.74 14.75 -7.62
CA ASN A 7 4.32 14.10 -6.44
C ASN A 7 5.84 14.19 -6.46
N ILE A 8 6.47 14.01 -7.62
CA ILE A 8 7.92 14.18 -7.79
C ILE A 8 8.38 15.58 -7.41
N ARG A 9 7.71 16.63 -7.91
CA ARG A 9 8.04 18.02 -7.53
C ARG A 9 7.88 18.23 -6.03
N GLN A 10 6.78 17.78 -5.45
CA GLN A 10 6.51 17.92 -4.03
C GLN A 10 7.55 17.16 -3.17
N ALA A 11 8.00 15.98 -3.61
CA ALA A 11 9.06 15.24 -2.93
C ALA A 11 10.39 16.01 -2.92
N ILE A 12 10.75 16.64 -4.04
CA ILE A 12 11.96 17.47 -4.14
C ILE A 12 11.86 18.68 -3.21
N GLU A 13 10.73 19.40 -3.24
CA GLU A 13 10.48 20.57 -2.39
C GLU A 13 10.58 20.21 -0.90
N LYS A 14 9.89 19.15 -0.47
CA LYS A 14 9.92 18.69 0.92
C LYS A 14 11.30 18.21 1.36
N ALA A 15 12.06 17.56 0.49
CA ALA A 15 13.42 17.14 0.79
C ALA A 15 14.35 18.37 1.01
N GLN A 16 14.19 19.41 0.18
CA GLN A 16 14.93 20.66 0.35
C GLN A 16 14.56 21.37 1.67
N GLU A 17 13.26 21.48 1.98
CA GLU A 17 12.78 22.07 3.24
C GLU A 17 13.31 21.30 4.47
N ALA A 18 13.36 19.97 4.39
CA ALA A 18 13.86 19.11 5.44
C ALA A 18 15.40 19.00 5.47
N ASN A 19 16.10 19.64 4.52
CA ASN A 19 17.54 19.53 4.32
C ASN A 19 18.01 18.06 4.18
N VAL A 20 17.22 17.25 3.45
CA VAL A 20 17.51 15.86 3.14
C VAL A 20 17.94 15.73 1.69
N LEU A 21 19.05 15.03 1.45
CA LEU A 21 19.52 14.72 0.10
C LEU A 21 18.81 13.46 -0.40
N LEU A 22 18.09 13.60 -1.53
CA LEU A 22 17.60 12.47 -2.30
C LEU A 22 18.59 12.16 -3.43
N ASP A 23 18.92 10.90 -3.60
CA ASP A 23 19.82 10.46 -4.67
C ASP A 23 19.22 10.77 -6.06
N SER A 24 17.94 10.45 -6.23
CA SER A 24 17.19 10.80 -7.45
C SER A 24 15.69 10.88 -7.19
N CYS A 25 14.98 11.67 -8.03
CA CYS A 25 13.52 11.73 -8.11
C CYS A 25 13.12 11.55 -9.58
N ILE A 26 12.54 10.41 -9.90
CA ILE A 26 12.25 10.02 -11.28
C ILE A 26 10.73 9.99 -11.51
N HIS A 27 10.27 10.76 -12.50
CA HIS A 27 8.90 10.68 -13.00
C HIS A 27 8.83 9.54 -14.03
N GLY A 28 8.06 8.49 -13.74
CA GLY A 28 7.99 7.31 -14.61
C GLY A 28 6.93 6.31 -14.19
N ASP A 29 6.72 5.32 -15.05
CA ASP A 29 5.73 4.27 -14.91
C ASP A 29 6.36 3.00 -14.28
N ALA A 30 5.77 2.49 -13.19
CA ALA A 30 6.23 1.28 -12.51
C ALA A 30 6.26 0.04 -13.42
N LEU A 31 5.44 0.02 -14.47
CA LEU A 31 5.43 -1.06 -15.48
C LEU A 31 6.66 -1.02 -16.40
N ARG A 32 7.41 0.06 -16.38
CA ARG A 32 8.58 0.29 -17.25
C ARG A 32 9.79 0.77 -16.47
N LEU A 33 9.92 0.32 -15.21
CA LEU A 33 11.01 0.73 -14.33
C LEU A 33 12.39 0.44 -14.96
N SER A 34 12.52 -0.62 -15.74
CA SER A 34 13.72 -0.98 -16.48
C SER A 34 14.20 0.07 -17.49
N GLU A 35 13.31 0.93 -17.98
CA GLU A 35 13.69 2.04 -18.88
C GLU A 35 14.47 3.16 -18.15
N TYR A 36 14.31 3.25 -16.84
CA TYR A 36 14.92 4.27 -15.99
C TYR A 36 16.04 3.71 -15.11
N LEU A 37 15.84 2.50 -14.61
CA LEU A 37 16.78 1.79 -13.73
C LEU A 37 17.22 0.49 -14.43
N TYR A 38 18.18 0.59 -15.35
CA TYR A 38 18.59 -0.54 -16.20
C TYR A 38 19.41 -1.59 -15.45
N LYS A 39 20.07 -1.24 -14.34
CA LYS A 39 20.83 -2.23 -13.58
C LYS A 39 19.89 -3.02 -12.68
N ALA A 40 20.05 -4.33 -12.66
CA ALA A 40 19.40 -5.21 -11.68
C ALA A 40 20.15 -5.16 -10.34
N GLU A 41 19.48 -5.62 -9.27
CA GLU A 41 20.09 -5.94 -7.98
C GLU A 41 20.90 -4.79 -7.36
N GLN A 42 20.33 -3.58 -7.40
CA GLN A 42 20.99 -2.38 -6.88
C GLN A 42 20.62 -2.06 -5.43
N TYR A 43 19.40 -2.38 -5.02
CA TYR A 43 18.81 -1.91 -3.77
C TYR A 43 18.70 -3.02 -2.74
N ASP A 44 19.02 -2.70 -1.49
CA ASP A 44 18.86 -3.59 -0.34
C ASP A 44 17.40 -3.64 0.12
N VAL A 45 16.66 -2.54 -0.11
CA VAL A 45 15.24 -2.39 0.23
C VAL A 45 14.50 -1.72 -0.92
N VAL A 46 13.32 -2.23 -1.25
CA VAL A 46 12.38 -1.61 -2.20
C VAL A 46 11.02 -1.40 -1.53
N LEU A 47 10.47 -0.20 -1.67
CA LEU A 47 9.12 0.15 -1.22
C LEU A 47 8.20 0.21 -2.44
N LEU A 48 7.26 -0.72 -2.55
CA LEU A 48 6.24 -0.79 -3.60
C LEU A 48 4.90 -0.31 -3.03
N MET A 49 4.78 1.02 -2.84
CA MET A 49 3.66 1.68 -2.17
C MET A 49 2.80 2.41 -3.21
N GLY A 50 1.75 1.77 -3.72
CA GLY A 50 0.84 2.36 -4.71
C GLY A 50 0.53 1.48 -5.90
N PRO A 51 1.49 1.00 -6.68
CA PRO A 51 1.23 0.30 -7.93
C PRO A 51 0.25 -0.86 -7.81
N LEU A 52 0.37 -1.69 -6.76
CA LEU A 52 -0.44 -2.91 -6.63
C LEU A 52 -1.94 -2.66 -6.42
N TYR A 53 -2.31 -1.49 -5.92
CA TYR A 53 -3.73 -1.12 -5.76
C TYR A 53 -4.21 -0.07 -6.76
N HIS A 54 -3.34 0.44 -7.65
CA HIS A 54 -3.75 1.30 -8.77
C HIS A 54 -3.79 0.58 -10.12
N LEU A 55 -3.15 -0.58 -10.23
CA LEU A 55 -3.12 -1.39 -11.44
C LEU A 55 -4.28 -2.39 -11.42
N MET A 56 -5.30 -2.14 -12.24
CA MET A 56 -6.53 -2.93 -12.26
C MET A 56 -6.33 -4.34 -12.80
N ARG A 57 -5.44 -4.52 -13.80
CA ARG A 57 -5.20 -5.83 -14.40
C ARG A 57 -4.15 -6.60 -13.61
N GLU A 58 -4.40 -7.88 -13.36
CA GLU A 58 -3.48 -8.78 -12.66
C GLU A 58 -2.10 -8.79 -13.32
N GLN A 59 -2.05 -8.91 -14.64
CA GLN A 59 -0.80 -8.91 -15.41
C GLN A 59 0.05 -7.64 -15.20
N ASP A 60 -0.60 -6.48 -15.01
CA ASP A 60 0.10 -5.23 -14.74
C ASP A 60 0.65 -5.23 -13.31
N ARG A 61 -0.10 -5.75 -12.33
CA ARG A 61 0.39 -5.91 -10.95
C ARG A 61 1.59 -6.87 -10.88
N GLU A 62 1.49 -8.01 -11.56
CA GLU A 62 2.60 -8.97 -11.67
C GLU A 62 3.83 -8.31 -12.30
N LYS A 63 3.65 -7.56 -13.38
CA LYS A 63 4.74 -6.86 -14.05
C LYS A 63 5.40 -5.81 -13.16
N ALA A 64 4.63 -4.97 -12.47
CA ALA A 64 5.17 -3.97 -11.54
C ALA A 64 5.96 -4.64 -10.41
N LEU A 65 5.47 -5.77 -9.88
CA LEU A 65 6.16 -6.56 -8.87
C LEU A 65 7.47 -7.15 -9.41
N GLN A 66 7.47 -7.70 -10.61
CA GLN A 66 8.69 -8.22 -11.26
C GLN A 66 9.73 -7.12 -11.49
N GLU A 67 9.32 -5.93 -11.93
CA GLU A 67 10.22 -4.78 -12.10
C GLU A 67 10.83 -4.34 -10.74
N ALA A 68 10.04 -4.32 -9.67
CA ALA A 68 10.52 -4.03 -8.32
C ALA A 68 11.52 -5.10 -7.83
N LEU A 69 11.21 -6.37 -8.04
CA LEU A 69 12.10 -7.49 -7.68
C LEU A 69 13.39 -7.50 -8.51
N ARG A 70 13.34 -7.07 -9.76
CA ARG A 70 14.54 -6.99 -10.63
C ARG A 70 15.59 -6.06 -10.03
N VAL A 71 15.20 -4.92 -9.48
CA VAL A 71 16.14 -3.96 -8.89
C VAL A 71 16.53 -4.28 -7.46
N LEU A 72 15.79 -5.15 -6.77
CA LEU A 72 16.08 -5.63 -5.44
C LEU A 72 17.19 -6.69 -5.47
N LYS A 73 18.18 -6.57 -4.61
CA LYS A 73 19.26 -7.56 -4.44
C LYS A 73 18.71 -8.91 -3.92
N PRO A 74 19.37 -10.04 -4.22
CA PRO A 74 19.14 -11.29 -3.49
C PRO A 74 19.29 -11.05 -1.98
N GLY A 75 18.36 -11.59 -1.18
CA GLY A 75 18.31 -11.36 0.27
C GLY A 75 17.77 -9.99 0.69
N GLY A 76 17.50 -9.08 -0.25
CA GLY A 76 16.92 -7.77 -0.01
C GLY A 76 15.45 -7.82 0.43
N LEU A 77 14.93 -6.73 0.96
CA LEU A 77 13.58 -6.63 1.50
C LEU A 77 12.66 -5.84 0.58
N LEU A 78 11.50 -6.42 0.29
CA LEU A 78 10.38 -5.73 -0.36
C LEU A 78 9.32 -5.40 0.69
N PHE A 79 8.90 -4.14 0.70
CA PHE A 79 7.70 -3.66 1.39
C PHE A 79 6.66 -3.35 0.35
N ALA A 80 5.51 -3.98 0.42
CA ALA A 80 4.42 -3.76 -0.54
C ALA A 80 3.11 -3.45 0.19
N SER A 81 2.41 -2.44 -0.28
CA SER A 81 1.12 -2.07 0.29
C SER A 81 -0.03 -2.49 -0.62
N PHE A 82 -1.15 -2.84 0.02
CA PHE A 82 -2.42 -3.22 -0.59
C PHE A 82 -3.55 -2.45 0.08
N ILE A 83 -4.69 -2.31 -0.62
CA ILE A 83 -5.92 -1.84 -0.01
C ILE A 83 -6.83 -3.05 0.23
N SER A 84 -7.34 -3.14 1.46
CA SER A 84 -8.24 -4.20 1.90
C SER A 84 -9.55 -4.18 1.13
N THR A 85 -10.10 -5.35 0.81
CA THR A 85 -11.47 -5.52 0.28
C THR A 85 -12.51 -4.87 1.20
N TYR A 86 -12.22 -4.73 2.49
CA TYR A 86 -13.12 -4.11 3.46
C TYR A 86 -12.98 -2.59 3.58
N ALA A 87 -11.94 -1.97 2.98
CA ALA A 87 -11.73 -0.52 3.04
C ALA A 87 -12.95 0.28 2.56
N PRO A 88 -13.58 -0.02 1.39
CA PRO A 88 -14.78 0.70 0.96
C PRO A 88 -15.94 0.58 1.93
N ILE A 89 -16.07 -0.56 2.62
CA ILE A 89 -17.14 -0.77 3.61
C ILE A 89 -16.94 0.15 4.81
N GLN A 90 -15.70 0.27 5.27
CA GLN A 90 -15.35 1.14 6.39
C GLN A 90 -15.58 2.62 6.04
N ASP A 91 -15.20 3.03 4.84
CA ASP A 91 -15.44 4.38 4.32
C ASP A 91 -16.94 4.70 4.26
N TYR A 92 -17.75 3.80 3.73
CA TYR A 92 -19.21 3.96 3.71
C TYR A 92 -19.80 3.99 5.13
N ALA A 93 -19.35 3.09 6.02
CA ALA A 93 -19.83 3.02 7.39
C ALA A 93 -19.42 4.24 8.22
N SER A 94 -18.32 4.91 7.89
CA SER A 94 -17.89 6.16 8.52
C SER A 94 -18.63 7.40 8.02
N GLY A 95 -19.48 7.26 6.97
CA GLY A 95 -20.24 8.36 6.38
C GLY A 95 -19.45 9.21 5.38
N LEU A 96 -18.26 8.76 4.96
CA LEU A 96 -17.47 9.41 3.91
C LEU A 96 -18.17 9.35 2.54
N TYR A 97 -19.00 8.33 2.33
CA TYR A 97 -19.77 8.13 1.11
C TYR A 97 -21.27 7.92 1.41
N ASP A 98 -22.10 8.25 0.44
CA ASP A 98 -23.54 8.02 0.55
C ASP A 98 -23.84 6.51 0.49
N PHE A 99 -24.58 6.01 1.48
CA PHE A 99 -25.07 4.63 1.55
C PHE A 99 -26.05 4.24 0.42
N GLY A 100 -26.36 5.16 -0.49
CA GLY A 100 -27.35 4.94 -1.55
C GLY A 100 -26.98 3.90 -2.60
N ASP A 101 -25.77 3.36 -2.62
CA ASP A 101 -25.27 2.44 -3.66
C ASP A 101 -24.68 1.14 -3.07
N MET A 102 -25.51 0.42 -2.32
CA MET A 102 -25.13 -0.87 -1.73
C MET A 102 -24.84 -1.94 -2.78
N ASP A 103 -25.54 -1.94 -3.91
CA ASP A 103 -25.32 -2.92 -4.99
C ASP A 103 -23.90 -2.77 -5.57
N ARG A 104 -23.44 -1.54 -5.69
CA ARG A 104 -22.09 -1.23 -6.15
C ARG A 104 -21.03 -1.68 -5.13
N LEU A 105 -21.28 -1.47 -3.85
CA LEU A 105 -20.40 -1.91 -2.78
C LEU A 105 -20.28 -3.44 -2.78
N LEU A 106 -21.39 -4.14 -2.91
CA LEU A 106 -21.43 -5.60 -2.98
C LEU A 106 -20.69 -6.14 -4.20
N ALA A 107 -20.88 -5.53 -5.38
CA ALA A 107 -20.14 -5.91 -6.59
C ALA A 107 -18.61 -5.74 -6.40
N GLY A 108 -18.17 -4.65 -5.76
CA GLY A 108 -16.76 -4.43 -5.48
C GLY A 108 -16.15 -5.47 -4.52
N LEU A 109 -16.96 -6.07 -3.64
CA LEU A 109 -16.53 -7.19 -2.79
C LEU A 109 -16.27 -8.47 -3.57
N GLU A 110 -17.00 -8.68 -4.68
CA GLU A 110 -16.88 -9.89 -5.49
C GLU A 110 -15.70 -9.85 -6.46
N ASP A 111 -15.43 -8.70 -7.08
CA ASP A 111 -14.42 -8.55 -8.13
C ASP A 111 -13.17 -7.77 -7.73
N GLY A 112 -13.13 -7.23 -6.51
CA GLY A 112 -12.00 -6.44 -5.99
C GLY A 112 -11.83 -5.08 -6.66
N THR A 113 -12.82 -4.60 -7.42
CA THR A 113 -12.70 -3.34 -8.16
C THR A 113 -13.61 -2.25 -7.61
N ALA A 114 -13.07 -1.05 -7.43
CA ALA A 114 -13.90 0.14 -7.28
C ALA A 114 -14.31 0.64 -8.66
N GLN A 115 -15.61 0.63 -8.94
CA GLN A 115 -16.12 1.15 -10.21
C GLN A 115 -15.82 2.66 -10.35
N PRO A 116 -15.38 3.13 -11.53
CA PRO A 116 -15.10 4.54 -11.75
C PRO A 116 -16.35 5.41 -11.63
N GLY A 117 -16.23 6.54 -10.98
CA GLY A 117 -17.30 7.53 -10.96
C GLY A 117 -17.25 8.56 -9.86
N LYS A 118 -16.72 8.24 -8.68
CA LYS A 118 -16.60 9.19 -7.55
C LYS A 118 -15.28 9.06 -6.79
N ASN A 119 -14.45 8.07 -7.10
CA ASN A 119 -13.17 7.89 -6.43
C ASN A 119 -12.08 8.71 -7.11
N PHE A 120 -11.10 9.11 -6.33
CA PHE A 120 -9.95 9.91 -6.78
C PHE A 120 -9.15 9.21 -7.90
N THR A 121 -9.06 7.88 -7.86
CA THR A 121 -8.44 7.03 -8.88
C THR A 121 -9.15 5.67 -8.94
N ASN A 122 -8.86 4.88 -9.99
CA ASN A 122 -9.21 3.47 -9.99
C ASN A 122 -8.42 2.77 -8.86
N SER A 123 -9.11 1.96 -8.07
CA SER A 123 -8.49 1.21 -6.98
C SER A 123 -8.86 -0.27 -7.10
N TYR A 124 -7.85 -1.11 -6.88
CA TYR A 124 -8.01 -2.54 -6.75
C TYR A 124 -7.91 -2.91 -5.26
N PHE A 125 -8.90 -3.62 -4.78
CA PHE A 125 -8.99 -4.09 -3.41
C PHE A 125 -8.73 -5.58 -3.37
N CYS A 126 -7.95 -6.07 -2.42
CA CYS A 126 -7.68 -7.50 -2.31
C CYS A 126 -7.84 -8.00 -0.88
N GLY A 127 -8.13 -9.29 -0.78
CA GLY A 127 -8.10 -10.00 0.50
C GLY A 127 -6.68 -10.29 0.96
N GLU A 128 -6.53 -10.59 2.25
CA GLU A 128 -5.23 -10.92 2.85
C GLU A 128 -4.55 -12.10 2.15
N LYS A 129 -5.32 -13.18 1.92
CA LYS A 129 -4.79 -14.38 1.27
C LYS A 129 -4.35 -14.12 -0.16
N GLU A 130 -5.09 -13.35 -0.91
CA GLU A 130 -4.75 -13.00 -2.29
C GLU A 130 -3.43 -12.21 -2.35
N ALA A 131 -3.25 -11.24 -1.44
CA ALA A 131 -2.02 -10.48 -1.34
C ALA A 131 -0.82 -11.39 -1.00
N GLU A 132 -0.99 -12.31 -0.04
CA GLU A 132 0.06 -13.27 0.33
C GLU A 132 0.38 -14.23 -0.83
N ASP A 133 -0.63 -14.79 -1.49
CA ASP A 133 -0.45 -15.72 -2.62
C ASP A 133 0.27 -15.04 -3.80
N MET A 134 -0.03 -13.77 -4.09
CA MET A 134 0.66 -12.98 -5.12
C MET A 134 2.16 -12.84 -4.80
N MET A 135 2.51 -12.55 -3.56
CA MET A 135 3.90 -12.37 -3.14
C MET A 135 4.67 -13.68 -3.08
N GLU A 136 4.04 -14.77 -2.62
CA GLU A 136 4.62 -16.10 -2.61
C GLU A 136 4.88 -16.59 -4.05
N LYS A 137 3.92 -16.43 -4.96
CA LYS A 137 4.06 -16.75 -6.40
C LYS A 137 5.21 -15.98 -7.05
N ALA A 138 5.50 -14.77 -6.56
CA ALA A 138 6.64 -13.98 -7.04
C ALA A 138 8.00 -14.41 -6.45
N GLY A 139 8.04 -15.44 -5.58
CA GLY A 139 9.27 -15.98 -5.00
C GLY A 139 9.77 -15.25 -3.76
N LEU A 140 8.91 -14.50 -3.08
CA LEU A 140 9.25 -13.83 -1.82
C LEU A 140 9.02 -14.75 -0.61
N CYS A 141 9.95 -14.74 0.32
CA CYS A 141 9.76 -15.34 1.65
C CYS A 141 9.12 -14.29 2.58
N GLN A 142 7.89 -14.54 3.03
CA GLN A 142 7.17 -13.63 3.92
C GLN A 142 7.88 -13.52 5.28
N LEU A 143 8.13 -12.29 5.71
CA LEU A 143 8.63 -11.95 7.04
C LEU A 143 7.53 -11.41 7.94
N ALA A 144 6.63 -10.59 7.38
CA ALA A 144 5.47 -10.05 8.08
C ALA A 144 4.33 -9.75 7.11
N PHE A 145 3.10 -9.81 7.61
CA PHE A 145 1.91 -9.28 6.98
C PHE A 145 1.08 -8.57 8.05
N ALA A 146 0.84 -7.29 7.87
CA ALA A 146 0.27 -6.43 8.90
C ALA A 146 -0.87 -5.57 8.37
N GLY A 147 -1.88 -5.37 9.22
CA GLY A 147 -2.87 -4.30 9.03
C GLY A 147 -2.27 -2.97 9.51
N VAL A 148 -2.31 -1.95 8.66
CA VAL A 148 -1.61 -0.68 8.92
C VAL A 148 -2.33 0.13 10.00
N GLU A 149 -3.61 0.39 9.81
CA GLU A 149 -4.43 1.20 10.72
C GLU A 149 -4.97 0.36 11.90
N ASN A 150 -5.33 -0.89 11.64
CA ASN A 150 -5.82 -1.85 12.62
C ASN A 150 -6.99 -1.28 13.45
N ILE A 151 -6.94 -1.45 14.76
CA ILE A 151 -7.95 -0.96 15.70
C ILE A 151 -8.12 0.57 15.72
N LEU A 152 -7.18 1.29 15.09
CA LEU A 152 -7.19 2.76 15.01
C LEU A 152 -7.78 3.28 13.69
N CYS A 153 -8.21 2.40 12.80
CA CYS A 153 -8.82 2.78 11.53
C CYS A 153 -10.02 3.74 11.76
N GLY A 154 -10.01 4.88 11.07
CA GLY A 154 -11.03 5.93 11.20
C GLY A 154 -11.05 6.66 12.55
N LYS A 155 -9.98 6.57 13.34
CA LYS A 155 -9.88 7.20 14.67
C LYS A 155 -8.78 8.26 14.79
N GLU A 156 -8.26 8.74 13.67
CA GLU A 156 -7.14 9.69 13.61
C GLU A 156 -7.45 10.98 14.36
N GLU A 157 -8.67 11.53 14.20
CA GLU A 157 -9.08 12.73 14.90
C GLU A 157 -9.17 12.54 16.42
N LEU A 158 -9.56 11.35 16.88
CA LEU A 158 -9.58 11.03 18.30
C LEU A 158 -8.17 10.94 18.85
N LEU A 159 -7.26 10.31 18.12
CA LEU A 159 -5.86 10.22 18.49
C LEU A 159 -5.22 11.60 18.59
N HIS A 160 -5.46 12.49 17.63
CA HIS A 160 -4.92 13.86 17.65
C HIS A 160 -5.37 14.70 18.85
N LYS A 161 -6.50 14.37 19.45
CA LYS A 161 -7.01 15.05 20.66
C LYS A 161 -6.37 14.57 21.97
N LEU A 162 -5.65 13.44 21.92
CA LEU A 162 -5.00 12.88 23.10
C LEU A 162 -3.65 13.56 23.38
N ALA A 163 -3.21 13.56 24.63
CA ALA A 163 -1.84 13.93 24.97
C ALA A 163 -0.83 12.96 24.33
N SER A 164 0.35 13.46 23.94
CA SER A 164 1.36 12.69 23.21
C SER A 164 1.69 11.34 23.85
N GLN A 165 1.78 11.29 25.18
CA GLN A 165 2.04 10.03 25.90
C GLN A 165 0.89 9.00 25.74
N GLN A 166 -0.35 9.45 25.63
CA GLN A 166 -1.50 8.58 25.39
C GLN A 166 -1.54 8.12 23.94
N GLN A 167 -1.23 9.03 22.98
CA GLN A 167 -1.08 8.66 21.57
C GLN A 167 -0.05 7.55 21.40
N GLU A 168 1.13 7.71 21.99
CA GLU A 168 2.19 6.70 21.93
C GLU A 168 1.74 5.34 22.46
N LYS A 169 0.98 5.29 23.57
CA LYS A 169 0.44 4.04 24.11
C LYS A 169 -0.52 3.36 23.13
N TRP A 170 -1.40 4.13 22.48
CA TRP A 170 -2.32 3.60 21.47
C TRP A 170 -1.61 3.11 20.23
N LEU A 171 -0.62 3.86 19.73
CA LEU A 171 0.20 3.44 18.59
C LEU A 171 1.00 2.17 18.90
N ASN A 172 1.57 2.07 20.11
CA ASN A 172 2.26 0.86 20.55
C ASN A 172 1.31 -0.35 20.64
N LEU A 173 0.07 -0.15 21.10
CA LEU A 173 -0.94 -1.21 21.12
C LEU A 173 -1.30 -1.65 19.71
N ALA A 174 -1.59 -0.71 18.80
CA ALA A 174 -1.90 -1.00 17.41
C ALA A 174 -0.74 -1.73 16.72
N TRP A 175 0.50 -1.29 16.94
CA TRP A 175 1.69 -1.98 16.45
C TRP A 175 1.76 -3.45 16.89
N ARG A 176 1.54 -3.72 18.18
CA ARG A 176 1.53 -5.10 18.70
C ARG A 176 0.44 -5.97 18.11
N LEU A 177 -0.69 -5.37 17.73
CA LEU A 177 -1.85 -6.06 17.17
C LEU A 177 -1.82 -6.11 15.64
N SER A 178 -0.89 -5.40 14.99
CA SER A 178 -0.89 -5.23 13.53
C SER A 178 -0.79 -6.54 12.74
N GLN A 179 -0.17 -7.57 13.32
CA GLN A 179 -0.02 -8.88 12.69
C GLN A 179 -1.03 -9.93 13.21
N ASP A 180 -1.96 -9.54 14.08
CA ASP A 180 -3.03 -10.45 14.50
C ASP A 180 -4.02 -10.64 13.34
N ARG A 181 -4.04 -11.85 12.78
CA ARG A 181 -4.90 -12.18 11.64
C ARG A 181 -6.39 -11.94 11.89
N LYS A 182 -6.84 -12.02 13.13
CA LYS A 182 -8.25 -11.75 13.48
C LYS A 182 -8.62 -10.28 13.35
N LEU A 183 -7.62 -9.40 13.32
CA LEU A 183 -7.80 -7.96 13.26
C LEU A 183 -7.43 -7.34 11.90
N LEU A 184 -6.88 -8.12 10.97
CA LEU A 184 -6.50 -7.61 9.64
C LEU A 184 -7.65 -6.94 8.92
N GLY A 185 -8.85 -7.51 8.97
CA GLY A 185 -10.06 -6.93 8.37
C GLY A 185 -10.51 -5.60 8.96
N MET A 186 -9.90 -5.14 10.05
CA MET A 186 -10.15 -3.79 10.60
C MET A 186 -9.29 -2.71 9.93
N SER A 187 -8.33 -3.09 9.09
CA SER A 187 -7.47 -2.14 8.38
C SER A 187 -7.97 -1.84 6.98
N GLU A 188 -7.82 -0.62 6.54
CA GLU A 188 -8.00 -0.24 5.15
C GLU A 188 -6.80 -0.67 4.30
N HIS A 189 -5.60 -0.65 4.87
CA HIS A 189 -4.38 -1.04 4.17
C HIS A 189 -3.70 -2.22 4.83
N PHE A 190 -3.11 -3.07 3.96
CA PHE A 190 -2.17 -4.11 4.37
C PHE A 190 -0.75 -3.74 3.97
N LEU A 191 0.20 -4.12 4.80
CA LEU A 191 1.62 -4.06 4.52
C LEU A 191 2.20 -5.47 4.52
N TYR A 192 2.70 -5.90 3.37
CA TYR A 192 3.50 -7.11 3.23
C TYR A 192 4.98 -6.76 3.30
N ILE A 193 5.74 -7.53 4.06
CA ILE A 193 7.21 -7.46 4.10
C ILE A 193 7.75 -8.83 3.74
N GLY A 194 8.54 -8.90 2.67
CA GLY A 194 9.14 -10.15 2.21
C GLY A 194 10.60 -10.01 1.83
N ARG A 195 11.30 -11.12 1.89
CA ARG A 195 12.70 -11.25 1.49
C ARG A 195 12.79 -11.91 0.12
N LYS A 196 13.53 -11.29 -0.81
CA LYS A 196 13.87 -11.92 -2.10
C LYS A 196 14.82 -13.10 -1.85
N GLN A 197 14.44 -14.28 -2.36
CA GLN A 197 15.29 -15.48 -2.34
C GLN A 197 16.39 -15.40 -3.39
#